data_cbf9561df701c58d864fe19ad994d2d4
#
_entry.id   cbf9561df701c58d864fe19ad994d2d4
#
_cell.length_a   1.000
_cell.length_b   1.000
_cell.length_c   1.000
_cell.angle_alpha   90.00
_cell.angle_beta   90.00
_cell.angle_gamma   90.00
#
_symmetry.space_group_name_H-M   'P 1'
#
loop_
_entity.id
_entity.type
_entity.pdbx_description
1 polymer ?
#
loop_
_entity_poly.entity_id
_entity_poly.type
_entity_poly.pdbx_seq_one_letter_code
_entity_poly.pdbx_strand_id
1 'polypeptide(L)'
;MNTTFTARDITVSFNGHEVVHGANLTAAPGRITALLGPNGAGKSTTLRATLGLVKSTGTKEINGRIGLLLDDGGLVPTLTGRRHLQAMAHLYGVDKRRVQEVLELVDMAHRCDRLIKTFSLGMKRRIALAGALLQDPDIIILDEPSSGLDPDGIRWFGQLMRAEADRGKAVLMATHHLAEAAAIADDVVIIARGHTTFTGAVADIPDLEATYFAHTTKG
;
A
#
# COMPACT_ATOMS: atom_id res chain seq x y z
N MET A 1 5.80 19.51 9.48
CA MET A 1 4.61 18.85 10.07
C MET A 1 5.00 17.43 10.42
N ASN A 2 4.65 16.93 11.62
CA ASN A 2 4.93 15.51 11.91
C ASN A 2 3.96 14.65 11.14
N THR A 3 4.48 13.89 10.19
CA THR A 3 3.72 12.84 9.47
C THR A 3 3.35 11.76 10.47
N THR A 4 2.07 11.42 10.57
CA THR A 4 1.59 10.39 11.50
C THR A 4 0.52 9.55 10.81
N PHE A 5 0.66 8.23 10.88
CA PHE A 5 -0.39 7.30 10.54
C PHE A 5 -0.54 6.30 11.68
N THR A 6 -1.62 6.45 12.44
CA THR A 6 -1.95 5.54 13.55
C THR A 6 -3.43 5.23 13.53
N ALA A 7 -3.77 3.96 13.65
CA ALA A 7 -5.11 3.45 13.81
C ALA A 7 -5.14 2.51 15.01
N ARG A 8 -6.10 2.69 15.92
CA ARG A 8 -6.21 1.89 17.15
C ARG A 8 -7.63 1.39 17.33
N ASP A 9 -7.73 0.13 17.72
CA ASP A 9 -8.97 -0.57 18.04
C ASP A 9 -10.01 -0.51 16.91
N ILE A 10 -9.51 -0.60 15.66
CA ILE A 10 -10.35 -0.55 14.47
C ILE A 10 -11.23 -1.79 14.41
N THR A 11 -12.53 -1.59 14.49
CA THR A 11 -13.53 -2.66 14.36
C THR A 11 -14.44 -2.37 13.17
N VAL A 12 -14.65 -3.39 12.33
CA VAL A 12 -15.52 -3.31 11.13
C VAL A 12 -16.52 -4.43 11.15
N SER A 13 -17.80 -4.09 10.90
CA SER A 13 -18.88 -5.07 10.77
C SER A 13 -19.60 -4.87 9.44
N PHE A 14 -19.93 -5.97 8.76
CA PHE A 14 -20.81 -6.02 7.60
C PHE A 14 -22.04 -6.88 7.92
N ASN A 15 -23.23 -6.34 7.72
CA ASN A 15 -24.49 -7.04 7.98
C ASN A 15 -24.57 -7.67 9.39
N GLY A 16 -24.04 -6.99 10.39
CA GLY A 16 -24.03 -7.48 11.78
C GLY A 16 -22.93 -8.49 12.13
N HIS A 17 -22.08 -8.87 11.16
CA HIS A 17 -20.94 -9.74 11.40
C HIS A 17 -19.65 -8.92 11.45
N GLU A 18 -18.93 -9.01 12.55
CA GLU A 18 -17.59 -8.39 12.66
C GLU A 18 -16.59 -9.16 11.79
N VAL A 19 -15.79 -8.41 11.02
CA VAL A 19 -14.74 -8.94 10.15
C VAL A 19 -13.35 -8.40 10.51
N VAL A 20 -13.31 -7.31 11.28
CA VAL A 20 -12.10 -6.76 11.90
C VAL A 20 -12.41 -6.45 13.35
N HIS A 21 -11.57 -6.90 14.26
CA HIS A 21 -11.80 -6.92 15.70
C HIS A 21 -10.69 -6.19 16.43
N GLY A 22 -10.82 -4.87 16.63
CA GLY A 22 -9.85 -4.07 17.37
C GLY A 22 -8.44 -4.05 16.76
N ALA A 23 -8.35 -3.97 15.42
CA ALA A 23 -7.06 -3.96 14.74
C ALA A 23 -6.28 -2.69 15.03
N ASN A 24 -4.96 -2.85 15.22
CA ASN A 24 -4.01 -1.76 15.46
C ASN A 24 -2.99 -1.69 14.33
N LEU A 25 -2.71 -0.48 13.84
CA LEU A 25 -1.83 -0.27 12.71
C LEU A 25 -1.14 1.10 12.81
N THR A 26 0.17 1.12 12.59
CA THR A 26 0.97 2.34 12.61
C THR A 26 1.97 2.30 11.46
N ALA A 27 2.19 3.44 10.81
CA ALA A 27 3.28 3.63 9.86
C ALA A 27 4.07 4.87 10.24
N ALA A 28 5.38 4.72 10.43
CA ALA A 28 6.27 5.77 10.85
C ALA A 28 7.02 6.40 9.66
N PRO A 29 7.34 7.70 9.71
CA PRO A 29 8.16 8.35 8.70
C PRO A 29 9.53 7.67 8.55
N GLY A 30 9.99 7.54 7.31
CA GLY A 30 11.25 6.89 6.99
C GLY A 30 11.25 5.37 7.09
N ARG A 31 10.09 4.76 7.30
CA ARG A 31 9.96 3.32 7.50
C ARG A 31 8.91 2.69 6.58
N ILE A 32 9.12 1.43 6.28
CA ILE A 32 8.18 0.58 5.54
C ILE A 32 7.55 -0.40 6.54
N THR A 33 6.22 -0.29 6.74
CA THR A 33 5.43 -1.23 7.54
C THR A 33 4.71 -2.20 6.63
N ALA A 34 4.92 -3.50 6.80
CA ALA A 34 4.18 -4.55 6.10
C ALA A 34 3.01 -5.06 6.96
N LEU A 35 1.79 -4.97 6.46
CA LEU A 35 0.61 -5.61 7.01
C LEU A 35 0.47 -6.99 6.38
N LEU A 36 0.85 -8.01 7.14
CA LEU A 36 0.87 -9.41 6.72
C LEU A 36 -0.38 -10.15 7.18
N GLY A 37 -0.80 -11.14 6.43
CA GLY A 37 -1.89 -12.05 6.80
C GLY A 37 -2.38 -12.86 5.62
N PRO A 38 -3.05 -13.99 5.86
CA PRO A 38 -3.62 -14.80 4.79
C PRO A 38 -4.74 -14.06 4.03
N ASN A 39 -5.15 -14.61 2.89
CA ASN A 39 -6.31 -14.09 2.18
C ASN A 39 -7.56 -14.19 3.06
N GLY A 40 -8.37 -13.14 3.09
CA GLY A 40 -9.53 -13.06 3.96
C GLY A 40 -9.23 -12.69 5.42
N ALA A 41 -7.98 -12.47 5.82
CA ALA A 41 -7.63 -12.08 7.19
C ALA A 41 -8.13 -10.69 7.63
N GLY A 42 -8.59 -9.85 6.68
CA GLY A 42 -9.08 -8.50 6.95
C GLY A 42 -8.10 -7.38 6.58
N LYS A 43 -6.96 -7.65 5.93
CA LYS A 43 -5.95 -6.64 5.55
C LYS A 43 -6.55 -5.44 4.80
N SER A 44 -7.13 -5.69 3.63
CA SER A 44 -7.74 -4.64 2.79
C SER A 44 -8.91 -3.93 3.50
N THR A 45 -9.69 -4.66 4.29
CA THR A 45 -10.78 -4.09 5.09
C THR A 45 -10.24 -3.15 6.16
N THR A 46 -9.16 -3.55 6.85
CA THR A 46 -8.49 -2.71 7.84
C THR A 46 -7.92 -1.44 7.20
N LEU A 47 -7.24 -1.55 6.05
CA LEU A 47 -6.75 -0.38 5.32
C LEU A 47 -7.88 0.56 4.91
N ARG A 48 -8.96 0.03 4.32
CA ARG A 48 -10.12 0.84 3.92
C ARG A 48 -10.80 1.48 5.12
N ALA A 49 -10.88 0.78 6.23
CA ALA A 49 -11.46 1.29 7.47
C ALA A 49 -10.63 2.45 8.05
N THR A 50 -9.31 2.32 8.10
CA THR A 50 -8.43 3.39 8.57
C THR A 50 -8.51 4.65 7.72
N LEU A 51 -8.72 4.49 6.42
CA LEU A 51 -8.91 5.60 5.47
C LEU A 51 -10.33 6.21 5.49
N GLY A 52 -11.24 5.66 6.30
CA GLY A 52 -12.64 6.12 6.33
C GLY A 52 -13.48 5.69 5.12
N LEU A 53 -12.97 4.79 4.28
CA LEU A 53 -13.68 4.27 3.10
C LEU A 53 -14.73 3.21 3.48
N VAL A 54 -14.65 2.67 4.69
CA VAL A 54 -15.60 1.71 5.26
C VAL A 54 -15.95 2.17 6.67
N LYS A 55 -17.23 2.05 7.04
CA LYS A 55 -17.71 2.37 8.39
C LYS A 55 -17.00 1.49 9.43
N SER A 56 -16.44 2.11 10.44
CA SER A 56 -15.69 1.44 11.49
C SER A 56 -15.76 2.22 12.79
N THR A 57 -15.47 1.56 13.91
CA THR A 57 -15.18 2.20 15.20
C THR A 57 -13.66 2.25 15.42
N GLY A 58 -13.22 2.78 16.57
CA GLY A 58 -11.82 2.98 16.90
C GLY A 58 -11.33 4.39 16.60
N THR A 59 -10.06 4.64 16.87
CA THR A 59 -9.43 5.95 16.68
C THR A 59 -8.47 5.95 15.51
N LYS A 60 -8.42 7.07 14.79
CA LYS A 60 -7.58 7.26 13.60
C LYS A 60 -6.91 8.61 13.68
N GLU A 61 -5.61 8.63 13.58
CA GLU A 61 -4.81 9.84 13.50
C GLU A 61 -3.96 9.77 12.24
N ILE A 62 -4.30 10.58 11.25
CA ILE A 62 -3.61 10.63 9.96
C ILE A 62 -3.25 12.07 9.68
N ASN A 63 -1.96 12.36 9.60
CA ASN A 63 -1.41 13.69 9.37
C ASN A 63 -0.44 13.66 8.21
N GLY A 64 -0.78 14.31 7.11
CA GLY A 64 -0.01 14.29 5.87
C GLY A 64 -0.87 13.93 4.66
N ARG A 65 -0.30 14.15 3.47
CA ARG A 65 -0.93 13.75 2.20
C ARG A 65 -0.77 12.25 2.01
N ILE A 66 -1.84 11.61 1.57
CA ILE A 66 -1.85 10.15 1.33
C ILE A 66 -1.77 9.88 -0.16
N GLY A 67 -0.82 9.05 -0.56
CA GLY A 67 -0.80 8.35 -1.83
C GLY A 67 -1.37 6.95 -1.66
N LEU A 68 -2.39 6.61 -2.45
CA LEU A 68 -3.17 5.42 -2.24
C LEU A 68 -3.20 4.53 -3.48
N LEU A 69 -2.87 3.24 -3.30
CA LEU A 69 -3.08 2.19 -4.28
C LEU A 69 -3.89 1.06 -3.65
N LEU A 70 -5.18 1.04 -3.92
CA LEU A 70 -6.08 -0.05 -3.57
C LEU A 70 -6.58 -0.74 -4.85
N ASP A 71 -6.83 -2.03 -4.77
CA ASP A 71 -7.35 -2.84 -5.89
C ASP A 71 -6.54 -2.66 -7.19
N ASP A 72 -7.20 -2.27 -8.28
CA ASP A 72 -6.61 -2.01 -9.60
C ASP A 72 -6.12 -0.55 -9.79
N GLY A 73 -6.22 0.28 -8.74
CA GLY A 73 -5.79 1.68 -8.77
C GLY A 73 -6.74 2.61 -9.55
N GLY A 74 -7.97 2.18 -9.84
CA GLY A 74 -8.99 3.02 -10.48
C GLY A 74 -8.64 3.43 -11.91
N LEU A 75 -7.90 2.62 -12.65
CA LEU A 75 -7.43 2.92 -14.00
C LEU A 75 -8.60 3.01 -15.00
N VAL A 76 -8.59 4.02 -15.87
CA VAL A 76 -9.57 4.20 -16.95
C VAL A 76 -9.06 3.52 -18.22
N PRO A 77 -9.64 2.37 -18.65
CA PRO A 77 -9.08 1.54 -19.73
C PRO A 77 -9.04 2.22 -21.10
N THR A 78 -9.90 3.20 -21.32
CA THR A 78 -10.04 3.95 -22.57
C THR A 78 -9.10 5.15 -22.71
N LEU A 79 -8.39 5.49 -21.64
CA LEU A 79 -7.36 6.52 -21.67
C LEU A 79 -5.98 5.90 -21.92
N THR A 80 -5.04 6.73 -22.39
CA THR A 80 -3.61 6.38 -22.32
C THR A 80 -3.11 6.57 -20.91
N GLY A 81 -2.00 5.89 -20.52
CA GLY A 81 -1.40 6.05 -19.19
C GLY A 81 -1.08 7.53 -18.89
N ARG A 82 -0.52 8.24 -19.86
CA ARG A 82 -0.23 9.68 -19.74
C ARG A 82 -1.49 10.51 -19.53
N ARG A 83 -2.54 10.31 -20.34
CA ARG A 83 -3.80 11.05 -20.20
C ARG A 83 -4.51 10.78 -18.88
N HIS A 84 -4.45 9.55 -18.40
CA HIS A 84 -5.00 9.19 -17.10
C HIS A 84 -4.31 9.98 -15.97
N LEU A 85 -2.98 9.98 -15.93
CA LEU A 85 -2.22 10.74 -14.93
C LEU A 85 -2.38 12.25 -15.08
N GLN A 86 -2.50 12.76 -16.30
CA GLN A 86 -2.81 14.19 -16.54
C GLN A 86 -4.19 14.59 -16.01
N ALA A 87 -5.20 13.74 -16.17
CA ALA A 87 -6.53 13.97 -15.59
C ALA A 87 -6.48 13.98 -14.06
N MET A 88 -5.75 13.04 -13.45
CA MET A 88 -5.53 13.03 -11.99
C MET A 88 -4.77 14.28 -11.53
N ALA A 89 -3.70 14.68 -12.23
CA ALA A 89 -2.93 15.88 -11.90
C ALA A 89 -3.81 17.14 -11.94
N HIS A 90 -4.70 17.24 -12.93
CA HIS A 90 -5.66 18.35 -13.03
C HIS A 90 -6.64 18.37 -11.85
N LEU A 91 -7.20 17.19 -11.48
CA LEU A 91 -8.13 17.08 -10.35
C LEU A 91 -7.47 17.43 -9.00
N TYR A 92 -6.19 17.09 -8.86
CA TYR A 92 -5.44 17.34 -7.62
C TYR A 92 -4.72 18.68 -7.57
N GLY A 93 -4.79 19.49 -8.66
CA GLY A 93 -4.06 20.75 -8.74
C GLY A 93 -2.53 20.59 -8.80
N VAL A 94 -2.05 19.45 -9.31
CA VAL A 94 -0.63 19.14 -9.43
C VAL A 94 -0.07 19.64 -10.75
N ASP A 95 1.16 20.17 -10.74
CA ASP A 95 1.84 20.63 -11.98
C ASP A 95 1.99 19.49 -12.98
N LYS A 96 1.73 19.78 -14.26
CA LYS A 96 1.81 18.80 -15.36
C LYS A 96 3.21 18.17 -15.51
N ARG A 97 4.26 18.87 -15.10
CA ARG A 97 5.64 18.35 -15.09
C ARG A 97 5.76 17.12 -14.19
N ARG A 98 5.02 17.08 -13.09
CA ARG A 98 5.02 15.95 -12.17
C ARG A 98 4.55 14.64 -12.82
N VAL A 99 3.69 14.72 -13.83
CA VAL A 99 3.26 13.54 -14.60
C VAL A 99 4.43 12.86 -15.29
N GLN A 100 5.35 13.63 -15.89
CA GLN A 100 6.53 13.06 -16.52
C GLN A 100 7.48 12.44 -15.49
N GLU A 101 7.69 13.12 -14.36
CA GLU A 101 8.55 12.62 -13.27
C GLU A 101 8.04 11.27 -12.72
N VAL A 102 6.74 11.15 -12.42
CA VAL A 102 6.22 9.88 -11.90
C VAL A 102 6.21 8.77 -12.96
N LEU A 103 6.03 9.10 -14.24
CA LEU A 103 6.16 8.14 -15.33
C LEU A 103 7.59 7.59 -15.46
N GLU A 104 8.60 8.42 -15.22
CA GLU A 104 10.00 8.01 -15.18
C GLU A 104 10.28 7.15 -13.95
N LEU A 105 9.80 7.56 -12.76
CA LEU A 105 9.93 6.79 -11.52
C LEU A 105 9.39 5.36 -11.66
N VAL A 106 8.27 5.18 -12.37
CA VAL A 106 7.67 3.85 -12.54
C VAL A 106 8.10 3.15 -13.84
N ASP A 107 9.11 3.67 -14.55
CA ASP A 107 9.61 3.10 -15.82
C ASP A 107 8.51 2.89 -16.86
N MET A 108 7.64 3.89 -17.01
CA MET A 108 6.54 3.87 -17.99
C MET A 108 6.60 5.01 -19.01
N ALA A 109 7.61 5.87 -18.96
CA ALA A 109 7.73 7.05 -19.83
C ALA A 109 7.66 6.70 -21.33
N HIS A 110 8.26 5.56 -21.73
CA HIS A 110 8.31 5.11 -23.13
C HIS A 110 7.06 4.36 -23.60
N ARG A 111 6.13 4.01 -22.70
CA ARG A 111 4.96 3.18 -23.02
C ARG A 111 3.63 3.80 -22.62
N CYS A 112 3.68 4.97 -21.94
CA CYS A 112 2.51 5.63 -21.36
C CYS A 112 1.50 6.17 -22.37
N ASP A 113 1.87 6.32 -23.65
CA ASP A 113 0.99 6.86 -24.69
C ASP A 113 0.11 5.79 -25.39
N ARG A 114 0.23 4.52 -24.96
CA ARG A 114 -0.68 3.43 -25.33
C ARG A 114 -1.92 3.43 -24.42
N LEU A 115 -3.03 2.88 -24.93
CA LEU A 115 -4.25 2.72 -24.13
C LEU A 115 -4.04 1.74 -22.97
N ILE A 116 -4.53 2.07 -21.78
CA ILE A 116 -4.41 1.26 -20.56
C ILE A 116 -4.99 -0.14 -20.74
N LYS A 117 -6.08 -0.29 -21.55
CA LYS A 117 -6.65 -1.61 -21.86
C LYS A 117 -5.66 -2.57 -22.53
N THR A 118 -4.61 -2.04 -23.19
CA THR A 118 -3.57 -2.83 -23.87
C THR A 118 -2.36 -3.13 -23.00
N PHE A 119 -2.35 -2.64 -21.76
CA PHE A 119 -1.26 -2.86 -20.82
C PHE A 119 -1.31 -4.26 -20.22
N SER A 120 -0.13 -4.86 -20.00
CA SER A 120 0.01 -6.01 -19.12
C SER A 120 -0.42 -5.66 -17.69
N LEU A 121 -0.66 -6.67 -16.86
CA LEU A 121 -0.99 -6.44 -15.45
C LEU A 121 0.09 -5.63 -14.74
N GLY A 122 1.38 -5.97 -14.95
CA GLY A 122 2.50 -5.23 -14.40
C GLY A 122 2.56 -3.76 -14.87
N MET A 123 2.29 -3.48 -16.16
CA MET A 123 2.20 -2.11 -16.67
C MET A 123 1.06 -1.32 -16.02
N LYS A 124 -0.10 -1.95 -15.83
CA LYS A 124 -1.24 -1.36 -15.12
C LYS A 124 -0.85 -1.03 -13.68
N ARG A 125 -0.18 -1.95 -12.99
CA ARG A 125 0.26 -1.74 -11.61
C ARG A 125 1.25 -0.57 -11.50
N ARG A 126 2.19 -0.45 -12.44
CA ARG A 126 3.13 0.69 -12.51
C ARG A 126 2.40 2.02 -12.71
N ILE A 127 1.42 2.12 -13.59
CA ILE A 127 0.63 3.35 -13.79
C ILE A 127 -0.22 3.67 -12.57
N ALA A 128 -0.83 2.68 -11.92
CA ALA A 128 -1.59 2.88 -10.69
C ALA A 128 -0.68 3.41 -9.55
N LEU A 129 0.53 2.86 -9.43
CA LEU A 129 1.53 3.36 -8.48
C LEU A 129 1.98 4.79 -8.81
N ALA A 130 2.16 5.14 -10.10
CA ALA A 130 2.42 6.52 -10.51
C ALA A 130 1.31 7.48 -10.05
N GLY A 131 0.04 7.04 -10.13
CA GLY A 131 -1.10 7.80 -9.61
C GLY A 131 -1.02 8.03 -8.10
N ALA A 132 -0.64 7.00 -7.33
CA ALA A 132 -0.45 7.11 -5.89
C ALA A 132 0.69 8.09 -5.52
N LEU A 133 1.76 8.14 -6.32
CA LEU A 133 2.93 9.01 -6.08
C LEU A 133 2.77 10.42 -6.66
N LEU A 134 1.69 10.71 -7.40
CA LEU A 134 1.54 11.93 -8.19
C LEU A 134 1.59 13.21 -7.36
N GLN A 135 0.97 13.20 -6.19
CA GLN A 135 0.92 14.36 -5.28
C GLN A 135 2.14 14.51 -4.38
N ASP A 136 3.19 13.71 -4.59
CA ASP A 136 4.35 13.61 -3.68
C ASP A 136 3.89 13.43 -2.22
N PRO A 137 3.21 12.31 -1.90
CA PRO A 137 2.57 12.09 -0.61
C PRO A 137 3.59 11.96 0.53
N ASP A 138 3.13 12.26 1.75
CA ASP A 138 3.89 12.04 2.99
C ASP A 138 3.72 10.59 3.49
N ILE A 139 2.56 9.98 3.14
CA ILE A 139 2.18 8.61 3.52
C ILE A 139 1.78 7.85 2.25
N ILE A 140 2.37 6.69 2.01
CA ILE A 140 2.08 5.82 0.87
C ILE A 140 1.40 4.55 1.39
N ILE A 141 0.16 4.29 0.96
CA ILE A 141 -0.63 3.12 1.39
C ILE A 141 -0.94 2.25 0.18
N LEU A 142 -0.53 1.00 0.23
CA LEU A 142 -0.57 0.07 -0.88
C LEU A 142 -1.23 -1.24 -0.48
N ASP A 143 -2.20 -1.70 -1.25
CA ASP A 143 -2.84 -3.01 -1.07
C ASP A 143 -2.40 -3.95 -2.19
N GLU A 144 -1.68 -5.03 -1.83
CA GLU A 144 -1.11 -6.04 -2.74
C GLU A 144 -0.34 -5.41 -3.93
N PRO A 145 0.62 -4.49 -3.68
CA PRO A 145 1.21 -3.66 -4.74
C PRO A 145 2.04 -4.44 -5.77
N SER A 146 2.63 -5.55 -5.38
CA SER A 146 3.47 -6.41 -6.22
C SER A 146 2.70 -7.47 -7.00
N SER A 147 1.39 -7.59 -6.76
CA SER A 147 0.55 -8.57 -7.46
C SER A 147 0.63 -8.40 -8.97
N GLY A 148 1.03 -9.48 -9.68
CA GLY A 148 1.18 -9.50 -11.13
C GLY A 148 2.46 -8.88 -11.68
N LEU A 149 3.41 -8.53 -10.83
CA LEU A 149 4.78 -8.21 -11.22
C LEU A 149 5.59 -9.50 -11.39
N ASP A 150 6.53 -9.47 -12.32
CA ASP A 150 7.58 -10.50 -12.44
C ASP A 150 8.67 -10.28 -11.35
N PRO A 151 9.61 -11.21 -11.17
CA PRO A 151 10.64 -11.08 -10.15
C PRO A 151 11.47 -9.80 -10.25
N ASP A 152 11.76 -9.32 -11.45
CA ASP A 152 12.47 -8.06 -11.65
C ASP A 152 11.60 -6.85 -11.29
N GLY A 153 10.30 -6.91 -11.59
CA GLY A 153 9.30 -5.93 -11.18
C GLY A 153 9.15 -5.84 -9.66
N ILE A 154 9.16 -6.98 -8.95
CA ILE A 154 9.13 -7.02 -7.48
C ILE A 154 10.37 -6.35 -6.89
N ARG A 155 11.56 -6.67 -7.43
CA ARG A 155 12.81 -6.05 -6.99
C ARG A 155 12.81 -4.54 -7.23
N TRP A 156 12.40 -4.11 -8.41
CA TRP A 156 12.24 -2.69 -8.74
C TRP A 156 11.27 -1.98 -7.78
N PHE A 157 10.11 -2.59 -7.51
CA PHE A 157 9.13 -2.05 -6.57
C PHE A 157 9.72 -1.87 -5.17
N GLY A 158 10.43 -2.88 -4.66
CA GLY A 158 11.10 -2.81 -3.37
C GLY A 158 12.11 -1.67 -3.28
N GLN A 159 12.95 -1.50 -4.32
CA GLN A 159 13.91 -0.39 -4.41
C GLN A 159 13.21 0.97 -4.42
N LEU A 160 12.10 1.10 -5.17
CA LEU A 160 11.33 2.34 -5.21
C LEU A 160 10.72 2.68 -3.85
N MET A 161 10.12 1.71 -3.16
CA MET A 161 9.54 1.94 -1.83
C MET A 161 10.62 2.28 -0.80
N ARG A 162 11.78 1.63 -0.86
CA ARG A 162 12.90 1.97 0.02
C ARG A 162 13.37 3.41 -0.23
N ALA A 163 13.55 3.79 -1.49
CA ALA A 163 13.93 5.16 -1.84
C ALA A 163 12.90 6.21 -1.36
N GLU A 164 11.61 5.92 -1.43
CA GLU A 164 10.56 6.82 -0.92
C GLU A 164 10.60 6.91 0.62
N ALA A 165 10.83 5.78 1.31
CA ALA A 165 10.98 5.79 2.76
C ALA A 165 12.27 6.54 3.19
N ASP A 166 13.39 6.36 2.50
CA ASP A 166 14.65 7.08 2.77
C ASP A 166 14.51 8.61 2.56
N ARG A 167 13.52 9.06 1.78
CA ARG A 167 13.11 10.47 1.67
C ARG A 167 12.24 10.94 2.85
N GLY A 168 12.01 10.10 3.85
CA GLY A 168 11.25 10.40 5.06
C GLY A 168 9.75 10.10 4.97
N LYS A 169 9.27 9.44 3.91
CA LYS A 169 7.86 9.06 3.79
C LYS A 169 7.53 7.84 4.65
N ALA A 170 6.30 7.78 5.15
CA ALA A 170 5.77 6.57 5.78
C ALA A 170 5.18 5.66 4.70
N VAL A 171 5.64 4.41 4.61
CA VAL A 171 5.11 3.43 3.65
C VAL A 171 4.39 2.33 4.41
N LEU A 172 3.15 2.07 4.03
CA LEU A 172 2.33 0.97 4.56
C LEU A 172 1.87 0.10 3.40
N MET A 173 2.27 -1.16 3.40
CA MET A 173 1.86 -2.11 2.37
C MET A 173 1.20 -3.33 2.96
N ALA A 174 0.00 -3.68 2.50
CA ALA A 174 -0.60 -4.97 2.78
C ALA A 174 -0.15 -5.98 1.73
N THR A 175 0.34 -7.13 2.19
CA THR A 175 0.74 -8.23 1.32
C THR A 175 0.58 -9.58 2.02
N HIS A 176 0.50 -10.64 1.25
CA HIS A 176 0.59 -12.01 1.73
C HIS A 176 1.94 -12.67 1.36
N HIS A 177 2.84 -11.93 0.70
CA HIS A 177 4.15 -12.39 0.27
C HIS A 177 5.21 -12.13 1.35
N LEU A 178 5.51 -13.16 2.16
CA LEU A 178 6.48 -13.05 3.27
C LEU A 178 7.88 -12.66 2.81
N ALA A 179 8.36 -13.26 1.70
CA ALA A 179 9.68 -12.96 1.16
C ALA A 179 9.84 -11.49 0.73
N GLU A 180 8.78 -10.89 0.19
CA GLU A 180 8.77 -9.46 -0.15
C GLU A 180 8.86 -8.61 1.12
N ALA A 181 8.02 -8.89 2.11
CA ALA A 181 8.03 -8.16 3.37
C ALA A 181 9.39 -8.28 4.08
N ALA A 182 9.95 -9.48 4.15
CA ALA A 182 11.27 -9.72 4.76
C ALA A 182 12.39 -8.94 4.06
N ALA A 183 12.27 -8.71 2.74
CA ALA A 183 13.30 -8.04 1.96
C ALA A 183 13.31 -6.52 2.11
N ILE A 184 12.14 -5.89 2.37
CA ILE A 184 12.04 -4.43 2.31
C ILE A 184 11.41 -3.77 3.53
N ALA A 185 10.66 -4.50 4.38
CA ALA A 185 9.97 -3.90 5.51
C ALA A 185 10.91 -3.67 6.71
N ASP A 186 10.69 -2.57 7.39
CA ASP A 186 11.31 -2.26 8.68
C ASP A 186 10.47 -2.80 9.83
N ASP A 187 9.14 -2.75 9.69
CA ASP A 187 8.17 -3.19 10.67
C ASP A 187 7.15 -4.13 10.04
N VAL A 188 6.63 -5.05 10.83
CA VAL A 188 5.53 -5.93 10.44
C VAL A 188 4.39 -5.86 11.43
N VAL A 189 3.18 -5.93 10.89
CA VAL A 189 1.93 -6.15 11.61
C VAL A 189 1.29 -7.40 11.02
N ILE A 190 1.04 -8.42 11.83
CA ILE A 190 0.36 -9.65 11.37
C ILE A 190 -1.11 -9.58 11.79
N ILE A 191 -1.98 -9.76 10.80
CA ILE A 191 -3.42 -9.84 11.02
C ILE A 191 -3.92 -11.25 10.65
N ALA A 192 -4.71 -11.84 11.53
CA ALA A 192 -5.36 -13.14 11.32
C ALA A 192 -6.79 -13.08 11.85
N ARG A 193 -7.75 -13.53 11.04
CA ARG A 193 -9.18 -13.55 11.40
C ARG A 193 -9.69 -12.21 11.95
N GLY A 194 -9.24 -11.10 11.35
CA GLY A 194 -9.63 -9.76 11.74
C GLY A 194 -8.92 -9.19 12.98
N HIS A 195 -8.04 -9.94 13.64
CA HIS A 195 -7.28 -9.46 14.80
C HIS A 195 -5.83 -9.17 14.45
N THR A 196 -5.26 -8.11 15.01
CA THR A 196 -3.80 -7.93 15.04
C THR A 196 -3.23 -8.92 16.05
N THR A 197 -2.45 -9.89 15.55
CA THR A 197 -1.89 -10.99 16.37
C THR A 197 -0.42 -10.76 16.72
N PHE A 198 0.26 -9.90 15.95
CA PHE A 198 1.66 -9.56 16.19
C PHE A 198 2.00 -8.18 15.62
N THR A 199 2.91 -7.47 16.27
CA THR A 199 3.54 -6.24 15.77
C THR A 199 4.99 -6.20 16.27
N GLY A 200 5.95 -5.91 15.39
CA GLY A 200 7.36 -5.82 15.74
C GLY A 200 8.23 -5.33 14.61
N ALA A 201 9.46 -4.92 14.94
CA ALA A 201 10.48 -4.59 13.94
C ALA A 201 11.03 -5.88 13.31
N VAL A 202 11.21 -5.89 11.98
CA VAL A 202 11.75 -7.05 11.26
C VAL A 202 13.14 -7.45 11.79
N ALA A 203 13.95 -6.46 12.14
CA ALA A 203 15.30 -6.69 12.68
C ALA A 203 15.32 -7.48 14.01
N ASP A 204 14.22 -7.46 14.77
CA ASP A 204 14.09 -8.16 16.05
C ASP A 204 13.46 -9.55 15.90
N ILE A 205 13.09 -9.94 14.68
CA ILE A 205 12.44 -11.22 14.38
C ILE A 205 13.46 -12.19 13.78
N PRO A 206 13.89 -13.23 14.49
CA PRO A 206 14.88 -14.19 13.99
C PRO A 206 14.43 -14.95 12.75
N ASP A 207 13.14 -15.25 12.68
CA ASP A 207 12.51 -15.96 11.57
C ASP A 207 11.08 -15.42 11.36
N LEU A 208 10.92 -14.60 10.32
CA LEU A 208 9.63 -14.00 10.00
C LEU A 208 8.61 -15.04 9.54
N GLU A 209 9.05 -16.09 8.83
CA GLU A 209 8.15 -17.14 8.35
C GLU A 209 7.60 -17.96 9.52
N ALA A 210 8.47 -18.39 10.43
CA ALA A 210 8.06 -19.10 11.65
C ALA A 210 7.11 -18.23 12.51
N THR A 211 7.43 -16.94 12.67
CA THR A 211 6.59 -15.98 13.40
C THR A 211 5.23 -15.83 12.75
N TYR A 212 5.19 -15.68 11.42
CA TYR A 212 3.94 -15.57 10.66
C TYR A 212 3.05 -16.79 10.88
N PHE A 213 3.59 -18.01 10.73
CA PHE A 213 2.80 -19.24 10.93
C PHE A 213 2.34 -19.40 12.38
N ALA A 214 3.18 -19.05 13.37
CA ALA A 214 2.78 -19.10 14.78
C ALA A 214 1.58 -18.19 15.10
N HIS A 215 1.44 -17.07 14.36
CA HIS A 215 0.38 -16.06 14.58
C HIS A 215 -0.82 -16.19 13.62
N THR A 216 -0.74 -17.04 12.58
CA THR A 216 -1.84 -17.20 11.61
C THR A 216 -2.53 -18.57 11.68
N THR A 217 -1.85 -19.62 12.17
CA THR A 217 -2.34 -21.02 12.13
C THR A 217 -3.01 -21.50 13.41
N LYS A 218 -3.04 -20.74 14.49
CA LYS A 218 -3.68 -21.19 15.75
C LYS A 218 -5.21 -21.08 15.68
N GLY A 219 -5.84 -22.26 15.72
CA GLY A 219 -7.26 -22.51 15.99
C GLY A 219 -8.14 -22.70 14.79
#